data_d1501a8536efd102bd31af0b87c49643
#
_entry.id   d1501a8536efd102bd31af0b87c49643
#
_cell.length_a   1.000
_cell.length_b   1.000
_cell.length_c   1.000
_cell.angle_alpha   90.00
_cell.angle_beta   90.00
_cell.angle_gamma   90.00
#
_symmetry.space_group_name_H-M   'P 1'
#
loop_
_entity.id
_entity.type
_entity.pdbx_description
1 polymer ?
#
loop_
_entity_poly.entity_id
_entity_poly.type
_entity_poly.pdbx_seq_one_letter_code
_entity_poly.pdbx_strand_id
1 'polypeptide(L)'
;LPPSLSPTFLQLDLPGLLHHDGGAPIAVLLQVVLVFVLVEVFDATGTLYGVVGRAGLLKLPGAQKRFGRALLADSTAIVAGSMLGTSSTTAFAESASGVQVGGRTGLTALVVSALFLAALLFSPLAAMVPSYATAPALLFVAGLMLRELVEVDWSDLTESVPAALCALAMPFTYSIANGLAFGFIAYAALKAGTGRWREVHPAVWLVAVLFTLRYALE
;
A
#
# COMPACT_ATOMS: atom_id res chain seq x y z
N LEU A 1 -16.96 -26.30 -2.18
CA LEU A 1 -16.50 -25.84 -3.48
C LEU A 1 -16.32 -24.32 -3.41
N PRO A 2 -15.30 -23.74 -4.06
CA PRO A 2 -15.14 -22.30 -4.12
C PRO A 2 -16.37 -21.67 -4.78
N PRO A 3 -16.75 -20.43 -4.39
CA PRO A 3 -17.87 -19.73 -5.00
C PRO A 3 -17.59 -19.48 -6.50
N SER A 4 -18.66 -19.44 -7.31
CA SER A 4 -18.54 -19.16 -8.74
C SER A 4 -18.03 -17.75 -8.98
N LEU A 5 -17.08 -17.58 -9.90
CA LEU A 5 -16.59 -16.27 -10.35
C LEU A 5 -17.53 -15.61 -11.37
N SER A 6 -18.52 -16.35 -11.89
CA SER A 6 -19.43 -15.87 -12.94
C SER A 6 -20.10 -14.52 -12.66
N PRO A 7 -20.50 -14.20 -11.41
CA PRO A 7 -21.17 -12.92 -11.13
C PRO A 7 -20.23 -11.69 -11.19
N THR A 8 -18.92 -11.88 -11.08
CA THR A 8 -17.96 -10.77 -10.95
C THR A 8 -16.97 -10.71 -12.11
N PHE A 9 -16.79 -11.81 -12.82
CA PHE A 9 -15.81 -11.92 -13.90
C PHE A 9 -16.16 -10.98 -15.06
N LEU A 10 -15.27 -10.04 -15.37
CA LEU A 10 -15.40 -9.03 -16.45
C LEU A 10 -16.67 -8.16 -16.34
N GLN A 11 -17.22 -7.98 -15.13
CA GLN A 11 -18.41 -7.13 -14.89
C GLN A 11 -18.01 -5.67 -14.60
N LEU A 12 -16.98 -5.15 -15.29
CA LEU A 12 -16.55 -3.75 -15.16
C LEU A 12 -17.54 -2.84 -15.90
N ASP A 13 -18.36 -2.11 -15.15
CA ASP A 13 -19.29 -1.11 -15.68
C ASP A 13 -18.65 0.29 -15.65
N LEU A 14 -17.73 0.55 -16.59
CA LEU A 14 -17.12 1.87 -16.75
C LEU A 14 -18.12 2.93 -17.24
N PRO A 15 -19.06 2.62 -18.17
CA PRO A 15 -20.10 3.56 -18.54
C PRO A 15 -21.02 3.95 -17.39
N GLY A 16 -21.44 3.00 -16.55
CA GLY A 16 -22.29 3.26 -15.38
C GLY A 16 -21.62 4.18 -14.36
N LEU A 17 -20.30 4.11 -14.24
CA LEU A 17 -19.52 5.00 -13.39
C LEU A 17 -19.60 6.47 -13.84
N LEU A 18 -19.70 6.71 -15.17
CA LEU A 18 -19.73 8.04 -15.78
C LEU A 18 -21.14 8.60 -15.97
N HIS A 19 -22.17 7.73 -16.08
CA HIS A 19 -23.55 8.08 -16.44
C HIS A 19 -24.54 7.79 -15.32
N HIS A 20 -24.11 7.83 -14.05
CA HIS A 20 -24.99 7.58 -12.93
C HIS A 20 -26.02 8.71 -12.81
N ASP A 21 -27.29 8.45 -13.17
CA ASP A 21 -28.42 9.38 -13.01
C ASP A 21 -28.60 9.76 -11.52
N GLY A 22 -28.29 11.01 -11.19
CA GLY A 22 -28.19 11.49 -9.81
C GLY A 22 -26.79 11.38 -9.20
N GLY A 23 -25.78 11.08 -10.04
CA GLY A 23 -24.40 10.79 -9.64
C GLY A 23 -23.65 11.96 -9.01
N ALA A 24 -22.70 11.60 -8.18
CA ALA A 24 -21.73 12.52 -7.63
C ALA A 24 -21.09 13.35 -8.74
N PRO A 25 -20.85 14.65 -8.54
CA PRO A 25 -20.14 15.48 -9.50
C PRO A 25 -18.84 14.80 -9.94
N ILE A 26 -18.46 14.95 -11.19
CA ILE A 26 -17.24 14.34 -11.76
C ILE A 26 -16.00 14.69 -10.90
N ALA A 27 -16.02 15.84 -10.23
CA ALA A 27 -14.99 16.25 -9.29
C ALA A 27 -14.88 15.30 -8.08
N VAL A 28 -16.00 14.83 -7.54
CA VAL A 28 -16.02 13.86 -6.42
C VAL A 28 -15.48 12.51 -6.89
N LEU A 29 -15.86 12.07 -8.08
CA LEU A 29 -15.34 10.84 -8.68
C LEU A 29 -13.82 10.91 -8.86
N LEU A 30 -13.32 12.00 -9.43
CA LEU A 30 -11.89 12.23 -9.60
C LEU A 30 -11.15 12.29 -8.26
N GLN A 31 -11.76 12.90 -7.24
CA GLN A 31 -11.20 12.94 -5.89
C GLN A 31 -11.09 11.54 -5.28
N VAL A 32 -12.14 10.73 -5.40
CA VAL A 32 -12.14 9.35 -4.90
C VAL A 32 -11.07 8.51 -5.61
N VAL A 33 -11.03 8.54 -6.94
CA VAL A 33 -10.02 7.83 -7.73
C VAL A 33 -8.61 8.27 -7.36
N LEU A 34 -8.38 9.58 -7.23
CA LEU A 34 -7.08 10.12 -6.83
C LEU A 34 -6.64 9.61 -5.46
N VAL A 35 -7.55 9.60 -4.48
CA VAL A 35 -7.24 9.09 -3.13
C VAL A 35 -6.89 7.61 -3.17
N PHE A 36 -7.67 6.79 -3.89
CA PHE A 36 -7.37 5.37 -4.04
C PHE A 36 -6.01 5.13 -4.71
N VAL A 37 -5.72 5.85 -5.80
CA VAL A 37 -4.44 5.75 -6.50
C VAL A 37 -3.28 6.15 -5.58
N LEU A 38 -3.41 7.24 -4.83
CA LEU A 38 -2.36 7.67 -3.89
C LEU A 38 -2.13 6.63 -2.79
N VAL A 39 -3.20 6.13 -2.17
CA VAL A 39 -3.10 5.11 -1.12
C VAL A 39 -2.43 3.86 -1.67
N GLU A 40 -2.87 3.37 -2.83
CA GLU A 40 -2.32 2.16 -3.45
C GLU A 40 -0.84 2.32 -3.81
N VAL A 41 -0.46 3.45 -4.41
CA VAL A 41 0.95 3.73 -4.76
C VAL A 41 1.84 3.76 -3.52
N PHE A 42 1.40 4.37 -2.42
CA PHE A 42 2.19 4.42 -1.20
C PHE A 42 2.21 3.07 -0.48
N ASP A 43 1.09 2.34 -0.44
CA ASP A 43 1.02 1.01 0.16
C ASP A 43 1.94 0.03 -0.59
N ALA A 44 1.78 -0.08 -1.91
CA ALA A 44 2.61 -0.93 -2.75
C ALA A 44 4.11 -0.55 -2.67
N THR A 45 4.42 0.75 -2.74
CA THR A 45 5.81 1.22 -2.67
C THR A 45 6.42 0.94 -1.31
N GLY A 46 5.71 1.22 -0.22
CA GLY A 46 6.18 1.00 1.15
C GLY A 46 6.39 -0.48 1.43
N THR A 47 5.40 -1.31 1.12
CA THR A 47 5.48 -2.77 1.32
C THR A 47 6.59 -3.40 0.49
N LEU A 48 6.68 -3.06 -0.81
CA LEU A 48 7.74 -3.58 -1.68
C LEU A 48 9.12 -3.10 -1.24
N TYR A 49 9.26 -1.83 -0.81
CA TYR A 49 10.51 -1.31 -0.29
C TYR A 49 10.97 -2.09 0.94
N GLY A 50 10.07 -2.31 1.91
CA GLY A 50 10.36 -3.09 3.10
C GLY A 50 10.74 -4.55 2.79
N VAL A 51 10.00 -5.23 1.92
CA VAL A 51 10.26 -6.64 1.54
C VAL A 51 11.56 -6.77 0.73
N VAL A 52 11.79 -5.90 -0.27
CA VAL A 52 12.98 -5.91 -1.13
C VAL A 52 14.22 -5.50 -0.32
N GLY A 53 14.07 -4.56 0.62
CA GLY A 53 15.11 -4.17 1.57
C GLY A 53 15.55 -5.35 2.44
N ARG A 54 14.58 -6.07 3.00
CA ARG A 54 14.81 -7.31 3.77
C ARG A 54 15.51 -8.40 2.96
N ALA A 55 15.19 -8.52 1.69
CA ALA A 55 15.86 -9.45 0.79
C ALA A 55 17.33 -9.05 0.52
N GLY A 56 17.76 -7.85 0.91
CA GLY A 56 19.08 -7.29 0.61
C GLY A 56 19.24 -6.87 -0.85
N LEU A 57 18.15 -6.83 -1.62
CA LEU A 57 18.18 -6.57 -3.06
C LEU A 57 18.33 -5.09 -3.39
N LEU A 58 18.03 -4.18 -2.45
CA LEU A 58 18.21 -2.73 -2.63
C LEU A 58 19.68 -2.33 -2.69
N LYS A 59 20.58 -3.12 -2.08
CA LYS A 59 22.02 -2.86 -2.06
C LYS A 59 22.76 -3.40 -3.29
N LEU A 60 22.08 -4.16 -4.15
CA LEU A 60 22.69 -4.76 -5.33
C LEU A 60 22.67 -3.82 -6.55
N PRO A 61 23.64 -3.92 -7.46
CA PRO A 61 23.63 -3.17 -8.71
C PRO A 61 22.32 -3.40 -9.49
N GLY A 62 21.71 -2.32 -10.00
CA GLY A 62 20.43 -2.39 -10.72
C GLY A 62 19.20 -2.53 -9.83
N ALA A 63 19.27 -2.22 -8.55
CA ALA A 63 18.16 -2.26 -7.59
C ALA A 63 16.97 -1.45 -8.08
N GLN A 64 17.17 -0.24 -8.57
CA GLN A 64 16.10 0.64 -9.06
C GLN A 64 15.31 -0.01 -10.21
N LYS A 65 16.00 -0.67 -11.16
CA LYS A 65 15.34 -1.39 -12.27
C LYS A 65 14.53 -2.60 -11.78
N ARG A 66 15.04 -3.32 -10.78
CA ARG A 66 14.32 -4.44 -10.16
C ARG A 66 13.10 -3.97 -9.40
N PHE A 67 13.23 -2.88 -8.63
CA PHE A 67 12.12 -2.27 -7.91
C PHE A 67 11.03 -1.78 -8.87
N GLY A 68 11.38 -1.09 -9.96
CA GLY A 68 10.42 -0.71 -10.99
C GLY A 68 9.70 -1.91 -11.64
N ARG A 69 10.40 -3.04 -11.83
CA ARG A 69 9.74 -4.27 -12.31
C ARG A 69 8.80 -4.90 -11.28
N ALA A 70 9.12 -4.79 -9.99
CA ALA A 70 8.24 -5.25 -8.92
C ALA A 70 6.96 -4.42 -8.88
N LEU A 71 7.06 -3.09 -8.98
CA LEU A 71 5.90 -2.20 -9.09
C LEU A 71 5.05 -2.49 -10.33
N LEU A 72 5.68 -2.76 -11.48
CA LEU A 72 4.94 -3.16 -12.69
C LEU A 72 4.21 -4.49 -12.49
N ALA A 73 4.81 -5.47 -11.82
CA ALA A 73 4.16 -6.74 -11.54
C ALA A 73 2.97 -6.56 -10.60
N ASP A 74 3.10 -5.72 -9.58
CA ASP A 74 2.04 -5.36 -8.66
C ASP A 74 0.88 -4.66 -9.40
N SER A 75 1.16 -3.62 -10.18
CA SER A 75 0.15 -2.92 -10.99
C SER A 75 -0.57 -3.84 -11.99
N THR A 76 0.14 -4.79 -12.61
CA THR A 76 -0.50 -5.76 -13.51
C THR A 76 -1.39 -6.74 -12.76
N ALA A 77 -1.03 -7.10 -11.52
CA ALA A 77 -1.85 -7.94 -10.65
C ALA A 77 -3.14 -7.22 -10.23
N ILE A 78 -3.07 -5.91 -9.94
CA ILE A 78 -4.24 -5.07 -9.64
C ILE A 78 -5.22 -5.06 -10.81
N VAL A 79 -4.72 -4.84 -12.03
CA VAL A 79 -5.57 -4.87 -13.25
C VAL A 79 -6.19 -6.24 -13.45
N ALA A 80 -5.41 -7.31 -13.32
CA ALA A 80 -5.93 -8.67 -13.44
C ALA A 80 -6.98 -8.99 -12.35
N GLY A 81 -6.73 -8.57 -11.11
CA GLY A 81 -7.67 -8.72 -9.99
C GLY A 81 -9.00 -7.99 -10.23
N SER A 82 -8.95 -6.76 -10.75
CA SER A 82 -10.15 -5.99 -11.08
C SER A 82 -10.99 -6.67 -12.17
N MET A 83 -10.34 -7.29 -13.18
CA MET A 83 -11.04 -8.09 -14.19
C MET A 83 -11.70 -9.35 -13.62
N LEU A 84 -11.13 -9.93 -12.55
CA LEU A 84 -11.74 -11.04 -11.82
C LEU A 84 -12.84 -10.58 -10.85
N GLY A 85 -12.99 -9.28 -10.64
CA GLY A 85 -13.96 -8.70 -9.71
C GLY A 85 -13.53 -8.82 -8.25
N THR A 86 -12.23 -8.88 -7.97
CA THR A 86 -11.68 -8.80 -6.62
C THR A 86 -11.36 -7.36 -6.25
N SER A 87 -11.15 -7.09 -4.96
CA SER A 87 -10.53 -5.85 -4.51
C SER A 87 -9.09 -5.73 -5.04
N SER A 88 -8.47 -4.56 -4.87
CA SER A 88 -7.06 -4.34 -5.20
C SER A 88 -6.17 -5.48 -4.66
N THR A 89 -5.30 -6.00 -5.52
CA THR A 89 -4.34 -7.05 -5.17
C THR A 89 -2.97 -6.40 -5.05
N THR A 90 -2.40 -6.40 -3.85
CA THR A 90 -1.11 -5.78 -3.57
C THR A 90 -0.14 -6.77 -2.93
N ALA A 91 1.14 -6.42 -2.89
CA ALA A 91 2.16 -7.22 -2.21
C ALA A 91 1.90 -7.26 -0.70
N PHE A 92 1.91 -8.45 -0.11
CA PHE A 92 1.71 -8.62 1.33
C PHE A 92 2.98 -8.35 2.12
N ALA A 93 2.87 -7.55 3.19
CA ALA A 93 3.95 -7.30 4.14
C ALA A 93 4.45 -8.59 4.82
N GLU A 94 3.58 -9.58 4.97
CA GLU A 94 3.87 -10.93 5.49
C GLU A 94 4.93 -11.67 4.67
N SER A 95 5.13 -11.29 3.40
CA SER A 95 6.21 -11.81 2.56
C SER A 95 7.61 -11.57 3.18
N ALA A 96 7.75 -10.57 4.06
CA ALA A 96 8.96 -10.32 4.82
C ALA A 96 9.37 -11.52 5.69
N SER A 97 8.41 -12.27 6.22
CA SER A 97 8.67 -13.50 6.99
C SER A 97 9.27 -14.61 6.12
N GLY A 98 8.74 -14.79 4.90
CA GLY A 98 9.29 -15.73 3.93
C GLY A 98 10.69 -15.36 3.47
N VAL A 99 10.96 -14.07 3.26
CA VAL A 99 12.29 -13.55 2.94
C VAL A 99 13.28 -13.80 4.08
N GLN A 100 12.85 -13.67 5.33
CA GLN A 100 13.70 -13.89 6.50
C GLN A 100 14.20 -15.33 6.61
N VAL A 101 13.37 -16.32 6.23
CA VAL A 101 13.75 -17.74 6.21
C VAL A 101 14.48 -18.15 4.91
N GLY A 102 14.77 -17.19 4.02
CA GLY A 102 15.60 -17.41 2.83
C GLY A 102 14.85 -17.44 1.49
N GLY A 103 13.54 -17.21 1.47
CA GLY A 103 12.74 -17.13 0.26
C GLY A 103 12.97 -15.83 -0.52
N ARG A 104 13.95 -15.82 -1.45
CA ARG A 104 14.40 -14.60 -2.16
C ARG A 104 14.36 -14.73 -3.69
N THR A 105 13.69 -15.76 -4.19
CA THR A 105 13.64 -16.06 -5.64
C THR A 105 12.22 -16.06 -6.16
N GLY A 106 12.04 -15.88 -7.47
CA GLY A 106 10.73 -16.00 -8.10
C GLY A 106 10.09 -17.38 -7.93
N LEU A 107 10.88 -18.43 -7.69
CA LEU A 107 10.35 -19.77 -7.40
C LEU A 107 9.54 -19.77 -6.10
N THR A 108 9.98 -19.04 -5.06
CA THR A 108 9.22 -18.87 -3.82
C THR A 108 7.85 -18.26 -4.11
N ALA A 109 7.80 -17.20 -4.94
CA ALA A 109 6.53 -16.55 -5.32
C ALA A 109 5.61 -17.51 -6.09
N LEU A 110 6.15 -18.34 -7.00
CA LEU A 110 5.37 -19.34 -7.73
C LEU A 110 4.79 -20.41 -6.79
N VAL A 111 5.56 -20.87 -5.82
CA VAL A 111 5.07 -21.85 -4.82
C VAL A 111 3.97 -21.23 -3.96
N VAL A 112 4.15 -19.98 -3.50
CA VAL A 112 3.11 -19.26 -2.74
C VAL A 112 1.85 -19.09 -3.57
N SER A 113 1.97 -18.70 -4.84
CA SER A 113 0.83 -18.60 -5.77
C SER A 113 0.09 -19.92 -5.93
N ALA A 114 0.81 -21.02 -6.11
CA ALA A 114 0.22 -22.35 -6.20
C ALA A 114 -0.50 -22.76 -4.90
N LEU A 115 0.07 -22.42 -3.74
CA LEU A 115 -0.56 -22.68 -2.44
C LEU A 115 -1.83 -21.85 -2.25
N PHE A 116 -1.86 -20.57 -2.70
CA PHE A 116 -3.09 -19.78 -2.69
C PHE A 116 -4.19 -20.39 -3.57
N LEU A 117 -3.84 -20.86 -4.78
CA LEU A 117 -4.79 -21.57 -5.64
C LEU A 117 -5.31 -22.84 -4.98
N ALA A 118 -4.45 -23.62 -4.35
CA ALA A 118 -4.85 -24.81 -3.59
C ALA A 118 -5.76 -24.44 -2.40
N ALA A 119 -5.46 -23.34 -1.70
CA ALA A 119 -6.25 -22.86 -0.57
C ALA A 119 -7.70 -22.48 -0.95
N LEU A 120 -7.97 -22.13 -2.22
CA LEU A 120 -9.34 -21.90 -2.68
C LEU A 120 -10.25 -23.13 -2.49
N LEU A 121 -9.68 -24.34 -2.61
CA LEU A 121 -10.42 -25.59 -2.36
C LEU A 121 -10.80 -25.74 -0.88
N PHE A 122 -10.05 -25.10 0.01
CA PHE A 122 -10.23 -25.12 1.45
C PHE A 122 -10.85 -23.83 2.00
N SER A 123 -11.47 -23.00 1.13
CA SER A 123 -12.05 -21.71 1.55
C SER A 123 -13.03 -21.82 2.74
N PRO A 124 -13.88 -22.85 2.88
CA PRO A 124 -14.72 -23.01 4.06
C PRO A 124 -13.92 -23.21 5.36
N LEU A 125 -12.77 -23.89 5.28
CA LEU A 125 -11.88 -24.10 6.42
C LEU A 125 -11.17 -22.80 6.80
N ALA A 126 -10.73 -22.03 5.81
CA ALA A 126 -10.12 -20.71 6.04
C ALA A 126 -11.10 -19.75 6.72
N ALA A 127 -12.39 -19.79 6.37
CA ALA A 127 -13.43 -18.98 6.99
C ALA A 127 -13.70 -19.34 8.47
N MET A 128 -13.25 -20.51 8.94
CA MET A 128 -13.36 -20.93 10.34
C MET A 128 -12.25 -20.35 11.23
N VAL A 129 -11.18 -19.79 10.64
CA VAL A 129 -10.07 -19.21 11.39
C VAL A 129 -10.51 -17.87 11.99
N PRO A 130 -10.60 -17.76 13.32
CA PRO A 130 -11.03 -16.52 13.96
C PRO A 130 -9.92 -15.47 13.89
N SER A 131 -10.30 -14.19 13.85
CA SER A 131 -9.36 -13.05 13.73
C SER A 131 -8.33 -12.98 14.86
N TYR A 132 -8.68 -13.42 16.07
CA TYR A 132 -7.73 -13.46 17.17
C TYR A 132 -6.60 -14.50 16.98
N ALA A 133 -6.80 -15.51 16.15
CA ALA A 133 -5.76 -16.49 15.84
C ALA A 133 -4.73 -15.95 14.83
N THR A 134 -5.11 -14.97 13.99
CA THR A 134 -4.20 -14.32 13.03
C THR A 134 -3.45 -13.15 13.62
N ALA A 135 -3.96 -12.53 14.69
CA ALA A 135 -3.35 -11.35 15.32
C ALA A 135 -1.88 -11.53 15.74
N PRO A 136 -1.44 -12.66 16.35
CA PRO A 136 -0.03 -12.85 16.69
C PRO A 136 0.91 -12.86 15.48
N ALA A 137 0.45 -13.42 14.35
CA ALA A 137 1.23 -13.43 13.11
C ALA A 137 1.40 -12.01 12.56
N LEU A 138 0.34 -11.20 12.58
CA LEU A 138 0.40 -9.79 12.18
C LEU A 138 1.30 -8.97 13.09
N LEU A 139 1.27 -9.20 14.41
CA LEU A 139 2.20 -8.54 15.35
C LEU A 139 3.66 -8.91 15.09
N PHE A 140 3.93 -10.18 14.75
CA PHE A 140 5.27 -10.60 14.36
C PHE A 140 5.76 -9.87 13.10
N VAL A 141 4.92 -9.79 12.07
CA VAL A 141 5.23 -9.08 10.82
C VAL A 141 5.40 -7.58 11.07
N ALA A 142 4.52 -6.97 11.88
CA ALA A 142 4.67 -5.57 12.27
C ALA A 142 6.03 -5.32 12.96
N GLY A 143 6.45 -6.20 13.87
CA GLY A 143 7.77 -6.13 14.50
C GLY A 143 8.93 -6.24 13.50
N LEU A 144 8.77 -7.02 12.42
CA LEU A 144 9.74 -7.05 11.33
C LEU A 144 9.79 -5.73 10.56
N MET A 145 8.63 -5.13 10.26
CA MET A 145 8.53 -3.88 9.50
C MET A 145 9.00 -2.66 10.30
N LEU A 146 8.75 -2.62 11.61
CA LEU A 146 9.22 -1.54 12.48
C LEU A 146 10.75 -1.31 12.44
N ARG A 147 11.52 -2.31 12.02
CA ARG A 147 12.98 -2.14 11.86
C ARG A 147 13.34 -1.15 10.75
N GLU A 148 12.47 -0.91 9.78
CA GLU A 148 12.70 0.08 8.72
C GLU A 148 12.65 1.52 9.27
N LEU A 149 12.02 1.74 10.42
CA LEU A 149 12.03 3.05 11.10
C LEU A 149 13.43 3.50 11.54
N VAL A 150 14.41 2.59 11.62
CA VAL A 150 15.81 2.94 11.92
C VAL A 150 16.43 3.79 10.79
N GLU A 151 15.90 3.72 9.57
CA GLU A 151 16.36 4.53 8.45
C GLU A 151 15.90 6.00 8.53
N VAL A 152 14.92 6.30 9.39
CA VAL A 152 14.47 7.68 9.64
C VAL A 152 15.52 8.39 10.50
N ASP A 153 15.90 9.60 10.09
CA ASP A 153 16.76 10.45 10.92
C ASP A 153 15.97 11.04 12.10
N TRP A 154 16.03 10.34 13.24
CA TRP A 154 15.33 10.75 14.46
C TRP A 154 15.94 11.98 15.12
N SER A 155 17.13 12.42 14.72
CA SER A 155 17.77 13.63 15.21
C SER A 155 17.24 14.89 14.53
N ASP A 156 16.73 14.78 13.30
CA ASP A 156 16.10 15.86 12.56
C ASP A 156 14.58 15.89 12.82
N LEU A 157 14.12 16.91 13.53
CA LEU A 157 12.69 17.09 13.82
C LEU A 157 11.82 17.24 12.57
N THR A 158 12.40 17.69 11.44
CA THR A 158 11.65 17.82 10.18
C THR A 158 11.45 16.47 9.47
N GLU A 159 12.12 15.41 9.90
CA GLU A 159 11.96 14.02 9.45
C GLU A 159 11.20 13.18 10.49
N SER A 160 11.61 13.27 11.75
CA SER A 160 11.09 12.43 12.83
C SER A 160 9.64 12.72 13.19
N VAL A 161 9.25 14.01 13.26
CA VAL A 161 7.87 14.39 13.61
C VAL A 161 6.86 13.94 12.55
N PRO A 162 7.07 14.17 11.24
CA PRO A 162 6.17 13.65 10.20
C PRO A 162 6.10 12.12 10.19
N ALA A 163 7.22 11.43 10.37
CA ALA A 163 7.25 9.98 10.42
C ALA A 163 6.44 9.44 11.62
N ALA A 164 6.61 10.03 12.80
CA ALA A 164 5.86 9.68 13.99
C ALA A 164 4.35 9.98 13.83
N LEU A 165 4.00 11.13 13.27
CA LEU A 165 2.60 11.50 13.00
C LEU A 165 1.96 10.51 12.01
N CYS A 166 2.65 10.16 10.93
CA CYS A 166 2.19 9.18 9.96
C CYS A 166 1.91 7.83 10.63
N ALA A 167 2.90 7.31 11.37
CA ALA A 167 2.82 6.00 12.02
C ALA A 167 1.71 5.93 13.09
N LEU A 168 1.54 7.00 13.87
CA LEU A 168 0.53 7.05 14.93
C LEU A 168 -0.88 7.34 14.40
N ALA A 169 -1.01 8.23 13.41
CA ALA A 169 -2.31 8.60 12.89
C ALA A 169 -3.01 7.44 12.17
N MET A 170 -2.30 6.53 11.51
CA MET A 170 -2.90 5.37 10.84
C MET A 170 -3.77 4.52 11.76
N PRO A 171 -3.27 3.98 12.89
CA PRO A 171 -4.09 3.16 13.79
C PRO A 171 -5.16 3.97 14.52
N PHE A 172 -4.89 5.23 14.88
CA PHE A 172 -5.88 6.05 15.60
C PHE A 172 -7.06 6.50 14.72
N THR A 173 -6.83 6.70 13.42
CA THR A 173 -7.88 7.07 12.47
C THR A 173 -8.47 5.88 11.73
N TYR A 174 -7.96 4.67 11.93
CA TYR A 174 -8.28 3.47 11.14
C TYR A 174 -8.18 3.70 9.64
N SER A 175 -7.25 4.57 9.22
CA SER A 175 -7.11 4.99 7.83
C SER A 175 -5.64 5.22 7.45
N ILE A 176 -5.15 4.45 6.48
CA ILE A 176 -3.83 4.65 5.88
C ILE A 176 -3.76 6.03 5.22
N ALA A 177 -4.84 6.42 4.52
CA ALA A 177 -4.92 7.71 3.83
C ALA A 177 -4.75 8.91 4.79
N ASN A 178 -5.40 8.86 5.96
CA ASN A 178 -5.29 9.93 6.96
C ASN A 178 -3.87 9.98 7.56
N GLY A 179 -3.27 8.81 7.84
CA GLY A 179 -1.90 8.76 8.32
C GLY A 179 -0.90 9.37 7.33
N LEU A 180 -1.00 8.98 6.06
CA LEU A 180 -0.19 9.56 4.98
C LEU A 180 -0.41 11.06 4.84
N ALA A 181 -1.68 11.51 4.88
CA ALA A 181 -2.01 12.92 4.78
C ALA A 181 -1.35 13.75 5.88
N PHE A 182 -1.50 13.33 7.15
CA PHE A 182 -0.85 14.02 8.27
C PHE A 182 0.67 14.00 8.16
N GLY A 183 1.27 12.88 7.76
CA GLY A 183 2.70 12.77 7.54
C GLY A 183 3.21 13.72 6.46
N PHE A 184 2.61 13.70 5.27
CA PHE A 184 3.04 14.55 4.15
C PHE A 184 2.79 16.04 4.38
N ILE A 185 1.64 16.42 4.96
CA ILE A 185 1.35 17.80 5.29
C ILE A 185 2.33 18.33 6.34
N ALA A 186 2.59 17.54 7.41
CA ALA A 186 3.54 17.94 8.44
C ALA A 186 4.97 18.04 7.88
N TYR A 187 5.40 17.11 7.04
CA TYR A 187 6.71 17.14 6.40
C TYR A 187 6.90 18.40 5.55
N ALA A 188 5.95 18.67 4.66
CA ALA A 188 5.98 19.87 3.82
C ALA A 188 5.97 21.16 4.66
N ALA A 189 5.11 21.22 5.68
CA ALA A 189 4.99 22.40 6.55
C ALA A 189 6.26 22.65 7.38
N LEU A 190 6.86 21.61 7.97
CA LEU A 190 8.09 21.74 8.77
C LEU A 190 9.30 22.09 7.91
N LYS A 191 9.46 21.49 6.73
CA LYS A 191 10.53 21.83 5.79
C LYS A 191 10.38 23.27 5.26
N ALA A 192 9.15 23.72 5.00
CA ALA A 192 8.88 25.10 4.60
C ALA A 192 9.19 26.08 5.75
N GLY A 193 8.70 25.79 6.96
CA GLY A 193 8.89 26.64 8.15
C GLY A 193 10.34 26.80 8.58
N THR A 194 11.18 25.77 8.33
CA THR A 194 12.62 25.80 8.61
C THR A 194 13.46 26.35 7.44
N GLY A 195 12.82 26.83 6.36
CA GLY A 195 13.53 27.35 5.18
C GLY A 195 14.14 26.30 4.27
N ARG A 196 13.93 24.99 4.55
CA ARG A 196 14.48 23.84 3.82
C ARG A 196 13.54 23.34 2.70
N TRP A 197 12.66 24.19 2.19
CA TRP A 197 11.66 23.85 1.18
C TRP A 197 12.23 23.27 -0.12
N ARG A 198 13.51 23.57 -0.43
CA ARG A 198 14.22 23.03 -1.62
C ARG A 198 14.62 21.56 -1.48
N GLU A 199 14.66 21.03 -0.27
CA GLU A 199 14.95 19.61 -0.03
C GLU A 199 13.74 18.73 -0.32
N VAL A 200 12.54 19.30 -0.34
CA VAL A 200 11.30 18.58 -0.58
C VAL A 200 11.11 18.33 -2.07
N HIS A 201 11.00 17.06 -2.45
CA HIS A 201 10.74 16.69 -3.85
C HIS A 201 9.39 17.26 -4.32
N PRO A 202 9.26 17.76 -5.56
CA PRO A 202 8.01 18.35 -6.08
C PRO A 202 6.79 17.42 -5.95
N ALA A 203 6.97 16.11 -6.07
CA ALA A 203 5.88 15.15 -5.89
C ALA A 203 5.31 15.18 -4.46
N VAL A 204 6.15 15.39 -3.45
CA VAL A 204 5.70 15.50 -2.03
C VAL A 204 4.87 16.76 -1.83
N TRP A 205 5.27 17.88 -2.44
CA TRP A 205 4.48 19.11 -2.45
C TRP A 205 3.11 18.88 -3.08
N LEU A 206 3.07 18.22 -4.23
CA LEU A 206 1.81 17.89 -4.90
C LEU A 206 0.89 17.09 -3.99
N VAL A 207 1.41 16.04 -3.38
CA VAL A 207 0.66 15.16 -2.47
C VAL A 207 0.16 15.93 -1.24
N ALA A 208 1.02 16.74 -0.61
CA ALA A 208 0.64 17.54 0.56
C ALA A 208 -0.47 18.56 0.22
N VAL A 209 -0.38 19.22 -0.94
CA VAL A 209 -1.43 20.14 -1.42
C VAL A 209 -2.74 19.40 -1.69
N LEU A 210 -2.69 18.24 -2.35
CA LEU A 210 -3.89 17.44 -2.65
C LEU A 210 -4.61 16.99 -1.37
N PHE A 211 -3.87 16.51 -0.37
CA PHE A 211 -4.46 16.14 0.92
C PHE A 211 -5.01 17.36 1.68
N THR A 212 -4.31 18.49 1.64
CA THR A 212 -4.79 19.74 2.26
C THR A 212 -6.09 20.22 1.60
N LEU A 213 -6.17 20.18 0.26
CA LEU A 213 -7.38 20.53 -0.47
C LEU A 213 -8.53 19.57 -0.14
N ARG A 214 -8.26 18.29 -0.03
CA ARG A 214 -9.26 17.31 0.39
C ARG A 214 -9.90 17.69 1.71
N TYR A 215 -9.09 17.95 2.75
CA TYR A 215 -9.63 18.35 4.08
C TYR A 215 -10.28 19.73 4.10
N ALA A 216 -9.93 20.61 3.18
CA ALA A 216 -10.58 21.92 3.08
C ALA A 216 -11.95 21.87 2.39
N LEU A 217 -12.24 20.81 1.65
CA LEU A 217 -13.48 20.60 0.89
C LEU A 217 -14.47 19.65 1.59
N GLU A 218 -14.02 18.89 2.59
CA GLU A 218 -14.87 18.11 3.49
C GLU A 218 -15.50 18.98 4.58
#